data_bfa30d3d65af2a75ff08010e59f2bdac
#
_entry.id   bfa30d3d65af2a75ff08010e59f2bdac
#
_cell.length_a   1.000
_cell.length_b   1.000
_cell.length_c   1.000
_cell.angle_alpha   90.00
_cell.angle_beta   90.00
_cell.angle_gamma   90.00
#
_symmetry.space_group_name_H-M   'P 1'
#
loop_
_entity.id
_entity.type
_entity.pdbx_description
1 polymer ?
#
loop_
_entity_poly.entity_id
_entity_poly.type
_entity_poly.pdbx_seq_one_letter_code
_entity_poly.pdbx_strand_id
1 'polypeptide(L)'
;MIFCYTFTPIFIIYIDYIMRKVVLTLVTLAFVSFAYAQDVTFDSFKRIESDKVLNLSADQIAKIKKLNREVGPKFKAIGQSNLPGYEKGQKKRALALEHKAAIKAILSEKQVQLWEEHYGSMDNRKGLRGIMKGDYDHRLDQLEANFEKEKEAIENSSLSKDAKKAKVKALKNKYEQEKERLKNERDTAIKSGVLEK
;
A
#
# COMPACT_ATOMS: atom_id res chain seq x y z
N MET A 1 44.82 28.91 40.21
CA MET A 1 44.92 27.60 39.54
C MET A 1 43.62 27.33 38.84
N ILE A 2 43.59 27.54 37.50
CA ILE A 2 42.41 27.34 36.68
C ILE A 2 42.59 26.00 35.96
N PHE A 3 41.80 24.99 36.33
CA PHE A 3 41.80 23.71 35.64
C PHE A 3 40.87 23.82 34.41
N CYS A 4 41.49 23.99 33.23
CA CYS A 4 40.79 23.79 31.96
C CYS A 4 40.57 22.31 31.73
N TYR A 5 39.33 21.84 31.85
CA TYR A 5 38.94 20.53 31.32
C TYR A 5 38.84 20.61 29.83
N THR A 6 39.87 20.12 29.11
CA THR A 6 39.78 19.83 27.70
C THR A 6 38.90 18.63 27.47
N PHE A 7 37.65 18.88 27.17
CA PHE A 7 36.71 17.84 26.74
C PHE A 7 37.19 17.27 25.40
N THR A 8 37.62 16.03 25.42
CA THR A 8 38.34 15.39 24.32
C THR A 8 37.45 15.18 23.08
N PRO A 9 37.94 15.46 21.86
CA PRO A 9 37.22 15.33 20.58
C PRO A 9 36.81 13.89 20.27
N ILE A 10 37.31 12.90 21.00
CA ILE A 10 37.01 11.48 20.86
C ILE A 10 35.53 11.16 21.15
N PHE A 11 34.91 11.88 22.09
CA PHE A 11 33.50 11.63 22.47
C PHE A 11 32.51 12.06 21.38
N ILE A 12 32.82 13.11 20.63
CA ILE A 12 32.00 13.62 19.53
C ILE A 12 32.05 12.65 18.35
N ILE A 13 33.22 12.11 18.03
CA ILE A 13 33.41 11.14 16.94
C ILE A 13 32.66 9.84 17.25
N TYR A 14 32.60 9.41 18.51
CA TYR A 14 31.92 8.18 18.93
C TYR A 14 30.39 8.31 18.83
N ILE A 15 29.83 9.46 19.16
CA ILE A 15 28.40 9.74 19.03
C ILE A 15 28.00 9.79 17.55
N ASP A 16 28.79 10.42 16.68
CA ASP A 16 28.50 10.51 15.25
C ASP A 16 28.55 9.13 14.59
N TYR A 17 29.48 8.27 15.01
CA TYR A 17 29.59 6.89 14.53
C TYR A 17 28.38 6.01 14.96
N ILE A 18 27.92 6.15 16.21
CA ILE A 18 26.72 5.42 16.70
C ILE A 18 25.47 5.91 16.00
N MET A 19 25.29 7.23 15.86
CA MET A 19 24.15 7.82 15.15
C MET A 19 24.07 7.34 13.70
N ARG A 20 25.19 7.32 12.99
CA ARG A 20 25.24 6.79 11.61
C ARG A 20 24.86 5.30 11.54
N LYS A 21 25.29 4.48 12.48
CA LYS A 21 24.91 3.07 12.52
C LYS A 21 23.44 2.86 12.88
N VAL A 22 22.88 3.64 13.79
CA VAL A 22 21.46 3.58 14.18
C VAL A 22 20.57 4.02 13.00
N VAL A 23 20.93 5.08 12.29
CA VAL A 23 20.22 5.53 11.09
C VAL A 23 20.29 4.48 9.98
N LEU A 24 21.46 3.86 9.74
CA LEU A 24 21.61 2.80 8.74
C LEU A 24 20.76 1.55 9.09
N THR A 25 20.71 1.16 10.37
CA THR A 25 19.89 0.02 10.81
C THR A 25 18.41 0.31 10.75
N LEU A 26 17.96 1.53 11.04
CA LEU A 26 16.57 1.95 10.88
C LEU A 26 16.14 2.00 9.41
N VAL A 27 17.02 2.46 8.53
CA VAL A 27 16.77 2.47 7.07
C VAL A 27 16.69 1.04 6.53
N THR A 28 17.55 0.12 6.97
CA THR A 28 17.50 -1.29 6.53
C THR A 28 16.27 -2.03 7.08
N LEU A 29 15.80 -1.74 8.29
CA LEU A 29 14.56 -2.28 8.84
C LEU A 29 13.32 -1.76 8.10
N ALA A 30 13.31 -0.51 7.64
CA ALA A 30 12.23 0.03 6.82
C ALA A 30 12.15 -0.63 5.44
N PHE A 31 13.27 -1.04 4.84
CA PHE A 31 13.29 -1.74 3.55
C PHE A 31 12.84 -3.21 3.66
N VAL A 32 13.06 -3.87 4.79
CA VAL A 32 12.64 -5.29 4.98
C VAL A 32 11.13 -5.41 5.14
N SER A 33 10.45 -4.41 5.73
CA SER A 33 8.99 -4.42 5.89
C SER A 33 8.23 -4.25 4.57
N PHE A 34 8.86 -3.69 3.53
CA PHE A 34 8.25 -3.56 2.19
C PHE A 34 8.33 -4.84 1.35
N ALA A 35 9.18 -5.79 1.71
CA ALA A 35 9.36 -7.03 0.94
C ALA A 35 8.26 -8.07 1.21
N TYR A 36 7.53 -8.00 2.31
CA TYR A 36 6.49 -8.98 2.67
C TYR A 36 5.09 -8.66 2.15
N ALA A 37 4.89 -7.54 1.44
CA ALA A 37 3.63 -7.25 0.73
C ALA A 37 3.63 -7.80 -0.70
N GLN A 38 4.59 -8.63 -1.08
CA GLN A 38 4.66 -9.25 -2.39
C GLN A 38 3.82 -10.54 -2.44
N ASP A 39 2.61 -10.39 -3.01
CA ASP A 39 2.19 -11.17 -4.16
C ASP A 39 1.86 -12.66 -3.94
N VAL A 40 0.90 -12.94 -3.04
CA VAL A 40 0.28 -14.28 -2.98
C VAL A 40 -0.72 -14.52 -4.13
N THR A 41 -1.18 -13.46 -4.82
CA THR A 41 -2.30 -13.55 -5.77
C THR A 41 -1.90 -13.77 -7.23
N PHE A 42 -0.71 -13.33 -7.66
CA PHE A 42 -0.28 -13.47 -9.05
C PHE A 42 0.30 -14.86 -9.38
N ASP A 43 1.01 -15.49 -8.43
CA ASP A 43 1.63 -16.80 -8.63
C ASP A 43 0.59 -17.94 -8.73
N SER A 44 -0.57 -17.80 -8.09
CA SER A 44 -1.62 -18.82 -8.10
C SER A 44 -2.18 -19.11 -9.51
N PHE A 45 -2.14 -18.13 -10.42
CA PHE A 45 -2.68 -18.26 -11.78
C PHE A 45 -1.65 -18.52 -12.88
N LYS A 46 -0.35 -18.44 -12.57
CA LYS A 46 0.71 -18.61 -13.57
C LYS A 46 0.77 -20.01 -14.22
N ARG A 47 0.09 -20.99 -13.65
CA ARG A 47 0.12 -22.38 -14.09
C ARG A 47 -1.26 -22.99 -14.29
N ILE A 48 -2.32 -22.17 -14.22
CA ILE A 48 -3.69 -22.65 -14.35
C ILE A 48 -3.89 -23.40 -15.67
N GLU A 49 -3.22 -22.97 -16.75
CA GLU A 49 -3.30 -23.61 -18.05
C GLU A 49 -2.70 -25.01 -18.12
N SER A 50 -1.91 -25.40 -17.12
CA SER A 50 -1.33 -26.74 -16.97
C SER A 50 -1.99 -27.55 -15.87
N ASP A 51 -3.04 -27.03 -15.25
CA ASP A 51 -3.75 -27.71 -14.18
C ASP A 51 -4.53 -28.90 -14.69
N LYS A 52 -4.23 -30.08 -14.15
CA LYS A 52 -4.86 -31.34 -14.56
C LYS A 52 -6.23 -31.55 -13.91
N VAL A 53 -6.48 -30.95 -12.76
CA VAL A 53 -7.73 -31.09 -11.99
C VAL A 53 -8.88 -30.39 -12.70
N LEU A 54 -8.60 -29.23 -13.31
CA LEU A 54 -9.61 -28.41 -13.98
C LEU A 54 -10.07 -29.00 -15.33
N ASN A 55 -9.30 -29.94 -15.92
CA ASN A 55 -9.59 -30.56 -17.23
C ASN A 55 -10.01 -29.51 -18.28
N LEU A 56 -9.14 -28.49 -18.47
CA LEU A 56 -9.41 -27.37 -19.36
C LEU A 56 -9.45 -27.82 -20.83
N SER A 57 -10.36 -27.26 -21.60
CA SER A 57 -10.39 -27.46 -23.05
C SER A 57 -9.21 -26.75 -23.72
N ALA A 58 -8.85 -27.17 -24.92
CA ALA A 58 -7.79 -26.52 -25.70
C ALA A 58 -8.06 -25.02 -25.97
N ASP A 59 -9.33 -24.65 -26.18
CA ASP A 59 -9.75 -23.26 -26.33
C ASP A 59 -9.58 -22.45 -25.04
N GLN A 60 -9.97 -23.01 -23.89
CA GLN A 60 -9.75 -22.39 -22.59
C GLN A 60 -8.26 -22.19 -22.31
N ILE A 61 -7.43 -23.20 -22.57
CA ILE A 61 -5.97 -23.10 -22.42
C ILE A 61 -5.41 -21.99 -23.31
N ALA A 62 -5.84 -21.91 -24.58
CA ALA A 62 -5.38 -20.87 -25.49
C ALA A 62 -5.75 -19.45 -25.00
N LYS A 63 -6.98 -19.26 -24.53
CA LYS A 63 -7.47 -17.99 -23.97
C LYS A 63 -6.70 -17.59 -22.71
N ILE A 64 -6.50 -18.52 -21.79
CA ILE A 64 -5.74 -18.26 -20.54
C ILE A 64 -4.28 -17.91 -20.85
N LYS A 65 -3.62 -18.67 -21.77
CA LYS A 65 -2.26 -18.34 -22.21
C LYS A 65 -2.16 -16.95 -22.85
N LYS A 66 -3.18 -16.53 -23.58
CA LYS A 66 -3.25 -15.18 -24.14
C LYS A 66 -3.32 -14.14 -23.02
N LEU A 67 -4.24 -14.29 -22.05
CA LEU A 67 -4.35 -13.39 -20.90
C LEU A 67 -3.04 -13.31 -20.10
N ASN A 68 -2.39 -14.45 -19.83
CA ASN A 68 -1.13 -14.49 -19.11
C ASN A 68 0.00 -13.74 -19.85
N ARG A 69 0.04 -13.83 -21.19
CA ARG A 69 1.01 -13.07 -22.00
C ARG A 69 0.74 -11.58 -22.01
N GLU A 70 -0.52 -11.16 -21.99
CA GLU A 70 -0.90 -9.74 -22.01
C GLU A 70 -0.71 -9.06 -20.67
N VAL A 71 -0.90 -9.78 -19.56
CA VAL A 71 -0.80 -9.21 -18.22
C VAL A 71 0.64 -8.97 -17.77
N GLY A 72 1.57 -9.84 -18.15
CA GLY A 72 2.97 -9.75 -17.75
C GLY A 72 3.64 -8.41 -18.08
N PRO A 73 3.58 -7.92 -19.34
CA PRO A 73 4.08 -6.59 -19.71
C PRO A 73 3.44 -5.45 -18.93
N LYS A 74 2.14 -5.54 -18.59
CA LYS A 74 1.45 -4.52 -17.77
C LYS A 74 2.01 -4.46 -16.36
N PHE A 75 2.24 -5.61 -15.70
CA PHE A 75 2.90 -5.66 -14.39
C PHE A 75 4.31 -5.07 -14.44
N LYS A 76 5.07 -5.39 -15.48
CA LYS A 76 6.42 -4.85 -15.69
C LYS A 76 6.38 -3.33 -15.86
N ALA A 77 5.48 -2.81 -16.68
CA ALA A 77 5.31 -1.37 -16.89
C ALA A 77 4.97 -0.63 -15.60
N ILE A 78 4.07 -1.18 -14.77
CA ILE A 78 3.78 -0.61 -13.45
C ILE A 78 5.04 -0.62 -12.56
N GLY A 79 5.80 -1.71 -12.56
CA GLY A 79 7.04 -1.82 -11.78
C GLY A 79 8.10 -0.80 -12.18
N GLN A 80 8.23 -0.51 -13.48
CA GLN A 80 9.21 0.41 -14.07
C GLN A 80 8.73 1.87 -14.11
N SER A 81 7.47 2.16 -13.79
CA SER A 81 6.94 3.53 -13.74
C SER A 81 7.63 4.36 -12.66
N ASN A 82 7.57 5.70 -12.76
CA ASN A 82 8.07 6.63 -11.74
C ASN A 82 7.07 6.86 -10.60
N LEU A 83 6.02 6.03 -10.49
CA LEU A 83 5.03 6.15 -9.44
C LEU A 83 5.62 5.80 -8.06
N PRO A 84 5.13 6.42 -6.97
CA PRO A 84 5.44 6.01 -5.61
C PRO A 84 5.16 4.52 -5.37
N GLY A 85 5.89 3.91 -4.45
CA GLY A 85 5.76 2.47 -4.15
C GLY A 85 4.34 2.03 -3.79
N TYR A 86 3.62 2.86 -3.04
CA TYR A 86 2.22 2.66 -2.71
C TYR A 86 1.33 2.57 -3.97
N GLU A 87 1.41 3.55 -4.86
CA GLU A 87 0.61 3.59 -6.09
C GLU A 87 0.91 2.42 -7.03
N LYS A 88 2.20 2.02 -7.13
CA LYS A 88 2.58 0.79 -7.84
C LYS A 88 1.90 -0.43 -7.24
N GLY A 89 1.87 -0.52 -5.91
CA GLY A 89 1.19 -1.59 -5.19
C GLY A 89 -0.31 -1.66 -5.50
N GLN A 90 -0.99 -0.53 -5.45
CA GLN A 90 -2.42 -0.44 -5.75
C GLN A 90 -2.73 -0.83 -7.20
N LYS A 91 -1.97 -0.30 -8.18
CA LYS A 91 -2.14 -0.65 -9.60
C LYS A 91 -1.88 -2.13 -9.88
N LYS A 92 -0.86 -2.73 -9.26
CA LYS A 92 -0.60 -4.17 -9.38
C LYS A 92 -1.74 -5.00 -8.81
N ARG A 93 -2.28 -4.64 -7.65
CA ARG A 93 -3.42 -5.33 -7.04
C ARG A 93 -4.68 -5.24 -7.92
N ALA A 94 -4.99 -4.04 -8.42
CA ALA A 94 -6.12 -3.85 -9.35
C ALA A 94 -5.97 -4.72 -10.60
N LEU A 95 -4.79 -4.70 -11.23
CA LEU A 95 -4.49 -5.53 -12.39
C LEU A 95 -4.59 -7.04 -12.09
N ALA A 96 -4.16 -7.48 -10.90
CA ALA A 96 -4.28 -8.88 -10.48
C ALA A 96 -5.74 -9.30 -10.33
N LEU A 97 -6.60 -8.41 -9.79
CA LEU A 97 -8.03 -8.68 -9.65
C LEU A 97 -8.73 -8.74 -11.01
N GLU A 98 -8.40 -7.81 -11.92
CA GLU A 98 -8.90 -7.80 -13.29
C GLU A 98 -8.51 -9.10 -14.03
N HIS A 99 -7.25 -9.50 -13.94
CA HIS A 99 -6.76 -10.73 -14.55
C HIS A 99 -7.45 -11.97 -13.98
N LYS A 100 -7.64 -12.03 -12.66
CA LYS A 100 -8.38 -13.10 -11.99
C LYS A 100 -9.83 -13.20 -12.47
N ALA A 101 -10.52 -12.05 -12.57
CA ALA A 101 -11.89 -12.00 -13.07
C ALA A 101 -11.98 -12.47 -14.52
N ALA A 102 -11.01 -12.09 -15.38
CA ALA A 102 -10.95 -12.54 -16.76
C ALA A 102 -10.72 -14.05 -16.89
N ILE A 103 -9.86 -14.65 -16.05
CA ILE A 103 -9.69 -16.11 -15.99
C ILE A 103 -10.99 -16.79 -15.51
N LYS A 104 -11.61 -16.27 -14.44
CA LYS A 104 -12.88 -16.83 -13.93
C LYS A 104 -13.96 -16.85 -15.00
N ALA A 105 -14.03 -15.83 -15.87
CA ALA A 105 -14.97 -15.75 -16.97
C ALA A 105 -14.75 -16.79 -18.09
N ILE A 106 -13.56 -17.39 -18.20
CA ILE A 106 -13.24 -18.46 -19.14
C ILE A 106 -13.65 -19.84 -18.59
N LEU A 107 -13.66 -20.01 -17.27
CA LEU A 107 -13.95 -21.27 -16.62
C LEU A 107 -15.47 -21.52 -16.55
N SER A 108 -15.87 -22.79 -16.61
CA SER A 108 -17.24 -23.18 -16.26
C SER A 108 -17.47 -23.12 -14.76
N GLU A 109 -18.71 -23.07 -14.32
CA GLU A 109 -19.07 -23.08 -12.88
C GLU A 109 -18.43 -24.28 -12.15
N LYS A 110 -18.47 -25.46 -12.75
CA LYS A 110 -17.86 -26.67 -12.18
C LYS A 110 -16.34 -26.53 -12.05
N GLN A 111 -15.67 -25.92 -13.02
CA GLN A 111 -14.23 -25.66 -12.94
C GLN A 111 -13.90 -24.60 -11.86
N VAL A 112 -14.74 -23.59 -11.70
CA VAL A 112 -14.61 -22.62 -10.61
C VAL A 112 -14.74 -23.30 -9.25
N GLN A 113 -15.74 -24.18 -9.07
CA GLN A 113 -15.90 -24.95 -7.83
C GLN A 113 -14.67 -25.82 -7.54
N LEU A 114 -14.20 -26.59 -8.53
CA LEU A 114 -12.98 -27.41 -8.40
C LEU A 114 -11.76 -26.57 -8.03
N TRP A 115 -11.62 -25.39 -8.63
CA TRP A 115 -10.56 -24.47 -8.26
C TRP A 115 -10.67 -24.02 -6.80
N GLU A 116 -11.88 -23.61 -6.37
CA GLU A 116 -12.12 -23.11 -5.02
C GLU A 116 -11.92 -24.20 -3.95
N GLU A 117 -12.23 -25.44 -4.26
CA GLU A 117 -11.97 -26.60 -3.40
C GLU A 117 -10.48 -26.88 -3.21
N HIS A 118 -9.67 -26.75 -4.27
CA HIS A 118 -8.24 -27.08 -4.24
C HIS A 118 -7.34 -25.90 -3.85
N TYR A 119 -7.70 -24.68 -4.23
CA TYR A 119 -6.83 -23.51 -4.15
C TYR A 119 -7.45 -22.34 -3.37
N GLY A 120 -8.66 -22.50 -2.87
CA GLY A 120 -9.38 -21.45 -2.14
C GLY A 120 -10.20 -20.54 -3.04
N SER A 121 -10.99 -19.68 -2.39
CA SER A 121 -12.01 -18.86 -3.05
C SER A 121 -11.46 -17.97 -4.16
N MET A 122 -12.13 -18.02 -5.31
CA MET A 122 -11.97 -17.06 -6.41
C MET A 122 -12.69 -15.72 -6.14
N ASP A 123 -13.25 -15.52 -4.96
CA ASP A 123 -13.95 -14.26 -4.64
C ASP A 123 -13.00 -13.08 -4.62
N ASN A 124 -13.26 -12.11 -5.48
CA ASN A 124 -12.48 -10.87 -5.59
C ASN A 124 -12.74 -9.89 -4.43
N ARG A 125 -13.79 -10.09 -3.62
CA ARG A 125 -14.15 -9.16 -2.54
C ARG A 125 -13.04 -8.96 -1.51
N LYS A 126 -12.30 -10.01 -1.15
CA LYS A 126 -11.17 -9.88 -0.22
C LYS A 126 -10.05 -9.01 -0.78
N GLY A 127 -9.71 -9.19 -2.05
CA GLY A 127 -8.71 -8.39 -2.73
C GLY A 127 -9.15 -6.93 -2.89
N LEU A 128 -10.40 -6.71 -3.32
CA LEU A 128 -10.98 -5.37 -3.44
C LEU A 128 -11.01 -4.64 -2.10
N ARG A 129 -11.47 -5.31 -1.03
CA ARG A 129 -11.44 -4.76 0.34
C ARG A 129 -10.03 -4.38 0.77
N GLY A 130 -9.02 -5.17 0.41
CA GLY A 130 -7.61 -4.86 0.71
C GLY A 130 -7.11 -3.62 -0.02
N ILE A 131 -7.48 -3.44 -1.30
CA ILE A 131 -7.17 -2.24 -2.07
C ILE A 131 -7.82 -1.01 -1.44
N MET A 132 -9.12 -1.10 -1.17
CA MET A 132 -9.89 0.00 -0.58
C MET A 132 -9.33 0.41 0.78
N LYS A 133 -9.05 -0.57 1.66
CA LYS A 133 -8.45 -0.30 2.96
C LYS A 133 -7.09 0.39 2.81
N GLY A 134 -6.22 -0.10 1.93
CA GLY A 134 -4.89 0.48 1.73
C GLY A 134 -4.95 1.89 1.15
N ASP A 135 -5.86 2.19 0.22
CA ASP A 135 -6.09 3.54 -0.29
C ASP A 135 -6.51 4.50 0.82
N TYR A 136 -7.35 4.00 1.70
CA TYR A 136 -7.87 4.74 2.82
C TYR A 136 -6.81 5.07 3.85
N ASP A 137 -6.03 4.05 4.25
CA ASP A 137 -4.93 4.22 5.20
C ASP A 137 -3.93 5.25 4.65
N HIS A 138 -3.62 5.21 3.35
CA HIS A 138 -2.74 6.20 2.71
C HIS A 138 -3.31 7.63 2.74
N ARG A 139 -4.61 7.80 2.48
CA ARG A 139 -5.26 9.12 2.55
C ARG A 139 -5.27 9.66 3.98
N LEU A 140 -5.43 8.81 4.98
CA LEU A 140 -5.31 9.19 6.39
C LEU A 140 -3.88 9.62 6.75
N ASP A 141 -2.87 8.87 6.31
CA ASP A 141 -1.46 9.23 6.54
C ASP A 141 -1.11 10.59 5.90
N GLN A 142 -1.62 10.86 4.69
CA GLN A 142 -1.46 12.15 4.04
C GLN A 142 -2.16 13.29 4.79
N LEU A 143 -3.37 13.03 5.29
CA LEU A 143 -4.12 14.01 6.09
C LEU A 143 -3.37 14.36 7.38
N GLU A 144 -2.82 13.36 8.06
CA GLU A 144 -2.01 13.53 9.28
C GLU A 144 -0.71 14.30 8.99
N ALA A 145 0.01 13.93 7.94
CA ALA A 145 1.23 14.64 7.54
C ALA A 145 0.97 16.11 7.19
N ASN A 146 -0.14 16.41 6.51
CA ASN A 146 -0.54 17.78 6.20
C ASN A 146 -0.92 18.56 7.47
N PHE A 147 -1.64 17.92 8.39
CA PHE A 147 -1.99 18.53 9.69
C PHE A 147 -0.75 18.90 10.49
N GLU A 148 0.22 18.00 10.64
CA GLU A 148 1.46 18.30 11.37
C GLU A 148 2.29 19.40 10.70
N LYS A 149 2.38 19.41 9.37
CA LYS A 149 3.04 20.46 8.61
C LYS A 149 2.39 21.83 8.80
N GLU A 150 1.05 21.91 8.73
CA GLU A 150 0.32 23.17 8.93
C GLU A 150 0.43 23.64 10.38
N LYS A 151 0.38 22.73 11.34
CA LYS A 151 0.55 23.03 12.77
C LYS A 151 1.93 23.59 13.05
N GLU A 152 2.99 22.98 12.55
CA GLU A 152 4.36 23.46 12.66
C GLU A 152 4.52 24.87 12.05
N ALA A 153 3.92 25.11 10.89
CA ALA A 153 3.92 26.43 10.27
C ALA A 153 3.22 27.50 11.13
N ILE A 154 2.12 27.15 11.80
CA ILE A 154 1.45 28.05 12.75
C ILE A 154 2.34 28.30 13.98
N GLU A 155 2.93 27.26 14.54
CA GLU A 155 3.79 27.35 15.72
C GLU A 155 5.05 28.19 15.47
N ASN A 156 5.62 28.12 14.27
CA ASN A 156 6.80 28.87 13.85
C ASN A 156 6.46 30.29 13.33
N SER A 157 5.19 30.65 13.19
CA SER A 157 4.79 31.98 12.71
C SER A 157 5.06 33.10 13.72
N SER A 158 5.03 34.35 13.28
CA SER A 158 5.16 35.55 14.13
C SER A 158 3.89 35.94 14.90
N LEU A 159 2.85 35.09 14.88
CA LEU A 159 1.57 35.36 15.56
C LEU A 159 1.70 35.37 17.09
N SER A 160 0.82 36.11 17.78
CA SER A 160 0.71 36.06 19.22
C SER A 160 0.35 34.64 19.72
N LYS A 161 0.70 34.33 20.97
CA LYS A 161 0.42 33.02 21.60
C LYS A 161 -1.06 32.64 21.51
N ASP A 162 -1.96 33.58 21.75
CA ASP A 162 -3.40 33.32 21.70
C ASP A 162 -3.90 33.10 20.28
N ALA A 163 -3.38 33.85 19.31
CA ALA A 163 -3.69 33.63 17.89
C ALA A 163 -3.19 32.27 17.38
N LYS A 164 -2.00 31.83 17.77
CA LYS A 164 -1.48 30.49 17.49
C LYS A 164 -2.41 29.41 18.04
N LYS A 165 -2.76 29.52 19.33
CA LYS A 165 -3.66 28.59 20.00
C LYS A 165 -5.03 28.48 19.31
N ALA A 166 -5.61 29.62 18.92
CA ALA A 166 -6.87 29.64 18.21
C ALA A 166 -6.77 28.96 16.84
N LYS A 167 -5.71 29.24 16.06
CA LYS A 167 -5.49 28.62 14.75
C LYS A 167 -5.25 27.12 14.85
N VAL A 168 -4.41 26.65 15.78
CA VAL A 168 -4.17 25.21 16.00
C VAL A 168 -5.45 24.49 16.40
N LYS A 169 -6.30 25.12 17.24
CA LYS A 169 -7.62 24.56 17.60
C LYS A 169 -8.54 24.43 16.38
N ALA A 170 -8.59 25.46 15.54
CA ALA A 170 -9.40 25.42 14.30
C ALA A 170 -8.88 24.35 13.32
N LEU A 171 -7.56 24.26 13.15
CA LEU A 171 -6.91 23.25 12.32
C LEU A 171 -7.23 21.83 12.82
N LYS A 172 -7.15 21.60 14.14
CA LYS A 172 -7.49 20.32 14.75
C LYS A 172 -8.94 19.93 14.50
N ASN A 173 -9.88 20.88 14.65
CA ASN A 173 -11.28 20.61 14.38
C ASN A 173 -11.51 20.20 12.92
N LYS A 174 -10.86 20.89 11.96
CA LYS A 174 -10.92 20.54 10.53
C LYS A 174 -10.34 19.15 10.27
N TYR A 175 -9.21 18.83 10.88
CA TYR A 175 -8.57 17.51 10.78
C TYR A 175 -9.50 16.40 11.27
N GLU A 176 -10.12 16.55 12.44
CA GLU A 176 -11.02 15.53 13.00
C GLU A 176 -12.29 15.35 12.13
N GLN A 177 -12.83 16.42 11.59
CA GLN A 177 -13.98 16.35 10.66
C GLN A 177 -13.61 15.60 9.38
N GLU A 178 -12.47 15.91 8.77
CA GLU A 178 -12.02 15.25 7.55
C GLU A 178 -11.66 13.78 7.79
N LYS A 179 -11.05 13.47 8.92
CA LYS A 179 -10.76 12.11 9.35
C LYS A 179 -12.02 11.26 9.50
N GLU A 180 -13.06 11.83 10.10
CA GLU A 180 -14.35 11.15 10.25
C GLU A 180 -15.06 10.97 8.91
N ARG A 181 -15.02 11.99 8.03
CA ARG A 181 -15.54 11.90 6.67
C ARG A 181 -14.87 10.75 5.90
N LEU A 182 -13.55 10.73 5.94
CA LEU A 182 -12.76 9.67 5.32
C LEU A 182 -13.12 8.28 5.86
N LYS A 183 -13.34 8.08 7.15
CA LYS A 183 -13.75 6.78 7.72
C LYS A 183 -15.15 6.36 7.22
N ASN A 184 -16.08 7.29 7.16
CA ASN A 184 -17.43 7.03 6.69
C ASN A 184 -17.43 6.66 5.19
N GLU A 185 -16.64 7.33 4.37
CA GLU A 185 -16.43 6.98 2.96
C GLU A 185 -15.92 5.55 2.82
N ARG A 186 -14.87 5.18 3.58
CA ARG A 186 -14.33 3.83 3.60
C ARG A 186 -15.42 2.80 3.90
N ASP A 187 -16.14 2.99 4.96
CA ASP A 187 -17.10 2.01 5.43
C ASP A 187 -18.25 1.85 4.44
N THR A 188 -18.65 2.94 3.79
CA THR A 188 -19.63 2.94 2.70
C THR A 188 -19.08 2.20 1.48
N ALA A 189 -17.87 2.54 1.03
CA ALA A 189 -17.24 1.91 -0.12
C ALA A 189 -17.03 0.40 0.10
N ILE A 190 -16.58 -0.02 1.29
CA ILE A 190 -16.44 -1.44 1.65
C ILE A 190 -17.78 -2.17 1.63
N LYS A 191 -18.86 -1.53 2.08
CA LYS A 191 -20.23 -2.11 2.06
C LYS A 191 -20.78 -2.22 0.65
N SER A 192 -20.60 -1.19 -0.17
CA SER A 192 -21.10 -1.16 -1.56
C SER A 192 -20.28 -2.04 -2.52
N GLY A 193 -19.03 -2.36 -2.19
CA GLY A 193 -18.11 -3.07 -3.08
C GLY A 193 -17.69 -2.25 -4.31
N VAL A 194 -17.97 -0.95 -4.32
CA VAL A 194 -17.66 -0.03 -5.42
C VAL A 194 -16.40 0.76 -5.04
N LEU A 195 -15.42 0.73 -5.94
CA LEU A 195 -14.28 1.67 -5.88
C LEU A 195 -14.77 3.00 -6.48
N GLU A 196 -14.83 4.03 -5.67
CA GLU A 196 -14.99 5.38 -6.21
C GLU A 196 -13.74 5.74 -7.03
N LYS A 197 -14.00 6.28 -8.23
CA LYS A 197 -12.96 6.67 -9.20
C LYS A 197 -12.33 8.01 -8.82
#